data_2a9c88e837812c986364e89554af17a6
#
_entry.id   2a9c88e837812c986364e89554af17a6
#
_cell.length_a   1.000
_cell.length_b   1.000
_cell.length_c   1.000
_cell.angle_alpha   90.00
_cell.angle_beta   90.00
_cell.angle_gamma   90.00
#
_symmetry.space_group_name_H-M   'P 1'
#
loop_
_entity.id
_entity.type
_entity.pdbx_description
1 polymer ?
#
loop_
_entity_poly.entity_id
_entity_poly.type
_entity_poly.pdbx_seq_one_letter_code
_entity_poly.pdbx_strand_id
1 'polypeptide(L)'
;MENQELIKQVTEKAEKWLTPAYDAETQAEVKRMLENDDKTELIEAFYKDLEFGTGGLRGIMGVGSNRMNIYTVRKANMGFAKYVANLPEGKERGVAISYDNRHMSYRFAIESAKILAKFGIKSYIMESLRPTPELSFAVRYLKCAGGIMITASHNPKEYNGYKVYDDTGCQLIPEWGDIVVDYVNEIDDELEIEQISDEE
;
A
#
# COMPACT_ATOMS: atom_id res chain seq x y z
N MET A 1 -11.14 -18.95 26.41
CA MET A 1 -10.53 -19.84 25.39
C MET A 1 -10.31 -19.09 24.07
N GLU A 2 -11.32 -18.46 23.46
CA GLU A 2 -11.18 -17.71 22.18
C GLU A 2 -10.13 -16.59 22.23
N ASN A 3 -10.06 -15.82 23.32
CA ASN A 3 -9.10 -14.72 23.44
C ASN A 3 -7.64 -15.18 23.54
N GLN A 4 -7.39 -16.32 24.18
CA GLN A 4 -6.03 -16.89 24.28
C GLN A 4 -5.53 -17.46 22.96
N GLU A 5 -6.42 -18.06 22.17
CA GLU A 5 -6.08 -18.56 20.83
C GLU A 5 -5.79 -17.40 19.87
N LEU A 6 -6.60 -16.34 19.91
CA LEU A 6 -6.36 -15.13 19.14
C LEU A 6 -5.00 -14.49 19.47
N ILE A 7 -4.69 -14.34 20.77
CA ILE A 7 -3.40 -13.79 21.22
C ILE A 7 -2.23 -14.63 20.69
N LYS A 8 -2.36 -15.94 20.71
CA LYS A 8 -1.33 -16.85 20.18
C LYS A 8 -1.12 -16.63 18.68
N GLN A 9 -2.20 -16.61 17.89
CA GLN A 9 -2.15 -16.40 16.45
C GLN A 9 -1.53 -15.06 16.06
N VAL A 10 -1.93 -13.96 16.74
CA VAL A 10 -1.35 -12.64 16.46
C VAL A 10 0.11 -12.55 16.89
N THR A 11 0.49 -13.24 17.96
CA THR A 11 1.88 -13.32 18.43
C THR A 11 2.74 -14.01 17.38
N GLU A 12 2.34 -15.20 16.92
CA GLU A 12 3.05 -15.95 15.87
C GLU A 12 3.18 -15.14 14.57
N LYS A 13 2.15 -14.37 14.21
CA LYS A 13 2.18 -13.50 13.03
C LYS A 13 3.14 -12.32 13.22
N ALA A 14 3.11 -11.69 14.40
CA ALA A 14 3.99 -10.56 14.72
C ALA A 14 5.46 -10.98 14.79
N GLU A 15 5.77 -12.17 15.33
CA GLU A 15 7.13 -12.69 15.40
C GLU A 15 7.80 -12.82 14.02
N LYS A 16 7.02 -13.07 12.96
CA LYS A 16 7.55 -13.07 11.58
C LYS A 16 8.10 -11.71 11.16
N TRP A 17 7.65 -10.63 11.77
CA TRP A 17 8.11 -9.27 11.51
C TRP A 17 9.40 -8.90 12.26
N LEU A 18 9.98 -9.82 13.03
CA LEU A 18 11.28 -9.64 13.71
C LEU A 18 12.48 -10.11 12.86
N THR A 19 12.25 -10.54 11.62
CA THR A 19 13.33 -10.96 10.72
C THR A 19 14.09 -9.75 10.16
N PRO A 20 15.38 -9.93 9.73
CA PRO A 20 16.18 -8.85 9.14
C PRO A 20 15.62 -8.25 7.84
N ALA A 21 14.58 -8.85 7.26
CA ALA A 21 13.89 -8.34 6.09
C ALA A 21 13.04 -7.09 6.39
N TYR A 22 12.63 -6.91 7.66
CA TYR A 22 12.00 -5.68 8.12
C TYR A 22 13.04 -4.70 8.68
N ASP A 23 12.78 -3.40 8.52
CA ASP A 23 13.66 -2.36 9.05
C ASP A 23 13.73 -2.39 10.60
N ALA A 24 14.81 -1.82 11.14
CA ALA A 24 15.09 -1.87 12.58
C ALA A 24 14.01 -1.15 13.43
N GLU A 25 13.39 -0.09 12.91
CA GLU A 25 12.33 0.67 13.61
C GLU A 25 11.06 -0.19 13.69
N THR A 26 10.69 -0.83 12.58
CA THR A 26 9.57 -1.79 12.53
C THR A 26 9.78 -2.93 13.52
N GLN A 27 10.97 -3.55 13.52
CA GLN A 27 11.29 -4.64 14.46
C GLN A 27 11.22 -4.19 15.93
N ALA A 28 11.75 -3.01 16.25
CA ALA A 28 11.70 -2.46 17.60
C ALA A 28 10.26 -2.24 18.08
N GLU A 29 9.40 -1.74 17.22
CA GLU A 29 8.00 -1.49 17.55
C GLU A 29 7.20 -2.80 17.73
N VAL A 30 7.42 -3.80 16.89
CA VAL A 30 6.84 -5.15 17.06
C VAL A 30 7.27 -5.74 18.39
N LYS A 31 8.56 -5.64 18.71
CA LYS A 31 9.09 -6.15 19.98
C LYS A 31 8.44 -5.46 21.19
N ARG A 32 8.26 -4.14 21.14
CA ARG A 32 7.55 -3.36 22.16
C ARG A 32 6.12 -3.89 22.36
N MET A 33 5.38 -4.14 21.28
CA MET A 33 4.01 -4.67 21.35
C MET A 33 3.98 -6.09 21.95
N LEU A 34 4.96 -6.94 21.59
CA LEU A 34 5.07 -8.30 22.12
C LEU A 34 5.42 -8.33 23.60
N GLU A 35 6.23 -7.39 24.08
CA GLU A 35 6.64 -7.28 25.49
C GLU A 35 5.58 -6.63 26.39
N ASN A 36 4.61 -5.90 25.81
CA ASN A 36 3.54 -5.24 26.57
C ASN A 36 2.57 -6.29 27.14
N ASP A 37 2.22 -6.17 28.43
CA ASP A 37 1.20 -7.03 29.07
C ASP A 37 -0.19 -6.83 28.46
N ASP A 38 -0.55 -5.58 28.10
CA ASP A 38 -1.76 -5.29 27.35
C ASP A 38 -1.55 -5.61 25.86
N LYS A 39 -2.22 -6.67 25.41
CA LYS A 39 -2.15 -7.16 24.03
C LYS A 39 -3.12 -6.48 23.06
N THR A 40 -3.88 -5.47 23.50
CA THR A 40 -4.89 -4.80 22.67
C THR A 40 -4.28 -4.25 21.37
N GLU A 41 -3.16 -3.52 21.48
CA GLU A 41 -2.47 -2.94 20.33
C GLU A 41 -1.90 -4.02 19.38
N LEU A 42 -1.31 -5.08 19.93
CA LEU A 42 -0.82 -6.22 19.17
C LEU A 42 -1.96 -6.89 18.39
N ILE A 43 -3.08 -7.15 19.04
CA ILE A 43 -4.25 -7.74 18.40
C ILE A 43 -4.72 -6.85 17.26
N GLU A 44 -4.95 -5.56 17.49
CA GLU A 44 -5.41 -4.63 16.46
C GLU A 44 -4.47 -4.52 15.27
N ALA A 45 -3.16 -4.62 15.51
CA ALA A 45 -2.15 -4.53 14.45
C ALA A 45 -2.05 -5.80 13.59
N PHE A 46 -2.38 -6.99 14.14
CA PHE A 46 -2.07 -8.26 13.47
C PHE A 46 -3.23 -9.25 13.33
N TYR A 47 -4.46 -8.95 13.86
CA TYR A 47 -5.58 -9.91 13.84
C TYR A 47 -6.08 -10.27 12.45
N LYS A 48 -5.80 -9.42 11.46
CA LYS A 48 -6.08 -9.65 10.03
C LYS A 48 -5.06 -8.91 9.17
N ASP A 49 -5.14 -9.08 7.86
CA ASP A 49 -4.44 -8.24 6.90
C ASP A 49 -5.30 -7.03 6.52
N LEU A 50 -4.64 -5.91 6.20
CA LEU A 50 -5.32 -4.73 5.71
C LEU A 50 -5.91 -5.03 4.33
N GLU A 51 -7.22 -5.00 4.25
CA GLU A 51 -7.96 -5.37 3.04
C GLU A 51 -7.77 -4.32 1.95
N PHE A 52 -7.40 -4.79 0.77
CA PHE A 52 -7.51 -4.00 -0.45
C PHE A 52 -8.97 -4.12 -0.94
N GLY A 53 -9.75 -3.05 -0.76
CA GLY A 53 -11.11 -2.98 -1.29
C GLY A 53 -11.11 -2.55 -2.75
N THR A 54 -12.29 -2.45 -3.36
CA THR A 54 -12.50 -2.14 -4.79
C THR A 54 -11.67 -0.98 -5.32
N GLY A 55 -11.43 0.04 -4.53
CA GLY A 55 -10.72 1.25 -4.98
C GLY A 55 -9.40 1.52 -4.28
N GLY A 56 -8.87 0.57 -3.50
CA GLY A 56 -7.63 0.72 -2.76
C GLY A 56 -7.73 0.30 -1.30
N LEU A 57 -6.77 0.73 -0.49
CA LEU A 57 -6.76 0.46 0.95
C LEU A 57 -6.74 1.73 1.79
N ARG A 58 -7.20 1.60 3.03
CA ARG A 58 -7.21 2.67 4.02
C ARG A 58 -7.11 2.09 5.43
N GLY A 59 -6.27 2.68 6.25
CA GLY A 59 -6.08 2.23 7.62
C GLY A 59 -5.34 3.24 8.49
N ILE A 60 -5.24 2.92 9.76
CA ILE A 60 -4.38 3.63 10.70
C ILE A 60 -2.93 3.34 10.31
N MET A 61 -2.08 4.36 10.32
CA MET A 61 -0.65 4.20 10.08
C MET A 61 0.02 3.51 11.27
N GLY A 62 0.98 2.65 10.99
CA GLY A 62 1.75 1.96 12.03
C GLY A 62 2.25 0.60 11.57
N VAL A 63 2.89 -0.09 12.49
CA VAL A 63 3.46 -1.42 12.27
C VAL A 63 2.36 -2.48 12.39
N GLY A 64 2.42 -3.47 11.52
CA GLY A 64 1.49 -4.61 11.50
C GLY A 64 0.78 -4.81 10.17
N SER A 65 0.31 -6.03 9.96
CA SER A 65 -0.36 -6.41 8.71
C SER A 65 -1.72 -5.73 8.52
N ASN A 66 -2.37 -5.28 9.59
CA ASN A 66 -3.64 -4.53 9.57
C ASN A 66 -3.42 -3.01 9.72
N ARG A 67 -2.27 -2.51 9.30
CA ARG A 67 -1.90 -1.08 9.35
C ARG A 67 -1.41 -0.59 8.00
N MET A 68 -1.53 0.74 7.77
CA MET A 68 -0.88 1.41 6.65
C MET A 68 0.60 1.61 6.95
N ASN A 69 1.45 0.95 6.22
CA ASN A 69 2.92 1.06 6.26
C ASN A 69 3.52 0.78 4.88
N ILE A 70 4.83 0.87 4.77
CA ILE A 70 5.52 0.63 3.49
C ILE A 70 5.30 -0.78 2.95
N TYR A 71 5.18 -1.78 3.81
CA TYR A 71 5.02 -3.19 3.42
C TYR A 71 3.63 -3.45 2.85
N THR A 72 2.57 -2.98 3.54
CA THR A 72 1.19 -3.11 3.06
C THR A 72 0.94 -2.30 1.78
N VAL A 73 1.58 -1.11 1.65
CA VAL A 73 1.52 -0.31 0.43
C VAL A 73 2.26 -0.98 -0.72
N ARG A 74 3.44 -1.57 -0.50
CA ARG A 74 4.18 -2.34 -1.52
C ARG A 74 3.35 -3.51 -2.04
N LYS A 75 2.74 -4.29 -1.13
CA LYS A 75 1.87 -5.41 -1.49
C LYS A 75 0.70 -4.95 -2.38
N ALA A 76 0.00 -3.90 -1.96
CA ALA A 76 -1.08 -3.32 -2.74
C ALA A 76 -0.62 -2.81 -4.11
N ASN A 77 0.51 -2.12 -4.14
CA ASN A 77 1.04 -1.57 -5.39
C ASN A 77 1.56 -2.66 -6.33
N MET A 78 2.07 -3.77 -5.82
CA MET A 78 2.45 -4.92 -6.64
C MET A 78 1.25 -5.52 -7.37
N GLY A 79 0.10 -5.66 -6.69
CA GLY A 79 -1.15 -6.09 -7.34
C GLY A 79 -1.59 -5.12 -8.43
N PHE A 80 -1.55 -3.80 -8.15
CA PHE A 80 -1.88 -2.78 -9.14
C PHE A 80 -0.87 -2.75 -10.31
N ALA A 81 0.43 -2.93 -10.05
CA ALA A 81 1.45 -3.00 -11.09
C ALA A 81 1.24 -4.21 -12.02
N LYS A 82 0.90 -5.39 -11.48
CA LYS A 82 0.50 -6.57 -12.28
C LYS A 82 -0.70 -6.25 -13.17
N TYR A 83 -1.74 -5.60 -12.61
CA TYR A 83 -2.91 -5.17 -13.36
C TYR A 83 -2.51 -4.24 -14.53
N VAL A 84 -1.78 -3.16 -14.27
CA VAL A 84 -1.35 -2.19 -15.29
C VAL A 84 -0.46 -2.85 -16.35
N ALA A 85 0.46 -3.74 -15.95
CA ALA A 85 1.35 -4.45 -16.88
C ALA A 85 0.60 -5.33 -17.90
N ASN A 86 -0.62 -5.76 -17.56
CA ASN A 86 -1.48 -6.56 -18.43
C ASN A 86 -2.46 -5.72 -19.28
N LEU A 87 -2.50 -4.39 -19.08
CA LEU A 87 -3.28 -3.50 -19.94
C LEU A 87 -2.56 -3.24 -21.28
N PRO A 88 -3.31 -2.97 -22.38
CA PRO A 88 -2.73 -2.53 -23.63
C PRO A 88 -1.84 -1.28 -23.42
N GLU A 89 -0.57 -1.38 -23.84
CA GLU A 89 0.43 -0.29 -23.67
C GLU A 89 0.56 0.23 -22.22
N GLY A 90 0.18 -0.58 -21.22
CA GLY A 90 0.11 -0.12 -19.84
C GLY A 90 1.45 0.34 -19.28
N LYS A 91 2.54 -0.33 -19.67
CA LYS A 91 3.89 0.02 -19.23
C LYS A 91 4.37 1.35 -19.81
N GLU A 92 4.14 1.57 -21.08
CA GLU A 92 4.55 2.76 -21.85
C GLU A 92 3.71 3.98 -21.45
N ARG A 93 2.41 3.80 -21.31
CA ARG A 93 1.47 4.83 -20.87
C ARG A 93 1.76 5.25 -19.42
N GLY A 94 2.13 4.28 -18.59
CA GLY A 94 2.55 4.53 -17.23
C GLY A 94 1.42 4.90 -16.26
N VAL A 95 1.80 5.35 -15.07
CA VAL A 95 0.89 5.65 -13.95
C VAL A 95 1.20 7.03 -13.38
N ALA A 96 0.19 7.88 -13.21
CA ALA A 96 0.31 9.14 -12.50
C ALA A 96 0.17 8.92 -10.99
N ILE A 97 1.02 9.57 -10.18
CA ILE A 97 1.02 9.43 -8.71
C ILE A 97 0.89 10.80 -8.08
N SER A 98 -0.12 10.96 -7.21
CA SER A 98 -0.34 12.15 -6.41
C SER A 98 -0.45 11.80 -4.93
N TYR A 99 -0.16 12.75 -4.08
CA TYR A 99 -0.17 12.58 -2.63
C TYR A 99 -0.58 13.86 -1.91
N ASP A 100 -1.19 13.72 -0.74
CA ASP A 100 -1.59 14.80 0.12
C ASP A 100 -0.54 15.13 1.20
N ASN A 101 -0.88 16.00 2.15
CA ASN A 101 0.02 16.45 3.22
C ASN A 101 0.04 15.54 4.46
N ARG A 102 -0.53 14.35 4.41
CA ARG A 102 -0.51 13.40 5.54
C ARG A 102 0.88 12.85 5.77
N HIS A 103 1.14 12.45 7.00
CA HIS A 103 2.36 11.72 7.33
C HIS A 103 2.52 10.53 6.40
N MET A 104 3.75 10.25 5.98
CA MET A 104 4.13 9.17 5.08
C MET A 104 3.59 9.23 3.65
N SER A 105 2.71 10.21 3.27
CA SER A 105 2.12 10.24 1.93
C SER A 105 3.17 10.31 0.82
N TYR A 106 4.18 11.17 0.95
CA TYR A 106 5.29 11.24 0.00
C TYR A 106 6.10 9.93 -0.04
N ARG A 107 6.41 9.35 1.13
CA ARG A 107 7.14 8.07 1.20
C ARG A 107 6.37 6.95 0.50
N PHE A 108 5.06 6.85 0.71
CA PHE A 108 4.22 5.85 0.04
C PHE A 108 4.16 6.09 -1.49
N ALA A 109 4.18 7.35 -1.95
CA ALA A 109 4.24 7.65 -3.37
C ALA A 109 5.56 7.17 -4.00
N ILE A 110 6.70 7.39 -3.34
CA ILE A 110 8.02 6.90 -3.80
C ILE A 110 8.07 5.37 -3.79
N GLU A 111 7.62 4.71 -2.71
CA GLU A 111 7.56 3.24 -2.68
C GLU A 111 6.69 2.67 -3.81
N SER A 112 5.59 3.36 -4.13
CA SER A 112 4.75 2.98 -5.26
C SER A 112 5.48 3.10 -6.60
N ALA A 113 6.21 4.19 -6.81
CA ALA A 113 6.99 4.37 -8.04
C ALA A 113 8.09 3.31 -8.21
N LYS A 114 8.76 2.93 -7.13
CA LYS A 114 9.78 1.88 -7.13
C LYS A 114 9.21 0.53 -7.57
N ILE A 115 8.05 0.15 -7.05
CA ILE A 115 7.40 -1.10 -7.46
C ILE A 115 6.97 -1.03 -8.93
N LEU A 116 6.40 0.08 -9.40
CA LEU A 116 6.06 0.26 -10.80
C LEU A 116 7.29 0.13 -11.71
N ALA A 117 8.42 0.74 -11.34
CA ALA A 117 9.66 0.67 -12.09
C ALA A 117 10.15 -0.78 -12.26
N LYS A 118 10.02 -1.64 -11.25
CA LYS A 118 10.33 -3.08 -11.36
C LYS A 118 9.54 -3.80 -12.43
N PHE A 119 8.31 -3.40 -12.65
CA PHE A 119 7.47 -3.93 -13.74
C PHE A 119 7.77 -3.26 -15.10
N GLY A 120 8.73 -2.33 -15.15
CA GLY A 120 9.04 -1.54 -16.34
C GLY A 120 7.91 -0.55 -16.67
N ILE A 121 7.10 -0.18 -15.66
CA ILE A 121 5.99 0.77 -15.81
C ILE A 121 6.51 2.17 -15.52
N LYS A 122 6.34 3.09 -16.47
CA LYS A 122 6.65 4.49 -16.26
C LYS A 122 5.77 5.11 -15.18
N SER A 123 6.34 5.92 -14.30
CA SER A 123 5.59 6.67 -13.30
C SER A 123 5.79 8.18 -13.42
N TYR A 124 4.72 8.94 -13.18
CA TYR A 124 4.70 10.39 -13.20
C TYR A 124 4.29 10.88 -11.81
N ILE A 125 5.28 11.19 -10.97
CA ILE A 125 5.04 11.65 -9.60
C ILE A 125 4.86 13.15 -9.61
N MET A 126 3.83 13.65 -8.92
CA MET A 126 3.65 15.09 -8.73
C MET A 126 4.82 15.69 -7.95
N GLU A 127 5.34 16.80 -8.43
CA GLU A 127 6.49 17.51 -7.83
C GLU A 127 6.22 17.96 -6.39
N SER A 128 4.96 18.24 -6.07
CA SER A 128 4.52 18.68 -4.74
C SER A 128 3.11 18.14 -4.44
N LEU A 129 2.63 18.43 -3.23
CA LEU A 129 1.27 18.04 -2.80
C LEU A 129 0.22 18.48 -3.82
N ARG A 130 -0.64 17.54 -4.24
CA ARG A 130 -1.74 17.81 -5.17
C ARG A 130 -3.01 17.11 -4.73
N PRO A 131 -4.17 17.76 -4.90
CA PRO A 131 -5.46 17.17 -4.56
C PRO A 131 -5.90 16.12 -5.60
N THR A 132 -6.81 15.27 -5.20
CA THR A 132 -7.39 14.21 -6.04
C THR A 132 -7.87 14.68 -7.44
N PRO A 133 -8.52 15.85 -7.62
CA PRO A 133 -8.92 16.30 -8.94
C PRO A 133 -7.75 16.53 -9.92
N GLU A 134 -6.58 16.94 -9.40
CA GLU A 134 -5.38 17.10 -10.25
C GLU A 134 -4.82 15.75 -10.69
N LEU A 135 -4.88 14.71 -9.85
CA LEU A 135 -4.55 13.35 -10.27
C LEU A 135 -5.47 12.90 -11.41
N SER A 136 -6.79 13.02 -11.22
CA SER A 136 -7.76 12.64 -12.25
C SER A 136 -7.51 13.37 -13.57
N PHE A 137 -7.17 14.65 -13.52
CA PHE A 137 -6.80 15.43 -14.69
C PHE A 137 -5.49 14.92 -15.31
N ALA A 138 -4.44 14.68 -14.49
CA ALA A 138 -3.13 14.25 -14.96
C ALA A 138 -3.19 12.90 -15.68
N VAL A 139 -3.95 11.94 -15.15
CA VAL A 139 -4.16 10.62 -15.78
C VAL A 139 -4.64 10.80 -17.22
N ARG A 140 -5.66 11.63 -17.44
CA ARG A 140 -6.23 11.90 -18.77
C ARG A 140 -5.29 12.74 -19.66
N TYR A 141 -4.71 13.79 -19.10
CA TYR A 141 -3.83 14.71 -19.82
C TYR A 141 -2.56 14.01 -20.35
N LEU A 142 -1.94 13.18 -19.50
CA LEU A 142 -0.74 12.40 -19.85
C LEU A 142 -1.09 11.08 -20.56
N LYS A 143 -2.39 10.74 -20.69
CA LYS A 143 -2.88 9.47 -21.24
C LYS A 143 -2.33 8.25 -20.49
N CYS A 144 -2.16 8.36 -19.18
CA CYS A 144 -1.70 7.27 -18.34
C CYS A 144 -2.64 6.06 -18.40
N ALA A 145 -2.11 4.86 -18.14
CA ALA A 145 -2.89 3.64 -18.01
C ALA A 145 -3.68 3.59 -16.69
N GLY A 146 -3.30 4.44 -15.72
CA GLY A 146 -3.97 4.56 -14.45
C GLY A 146 -3.35 5.61 -13.55
N GLY A 147 -3.82 5.69 -12.31
CA GLY A 147 -3.32 6.63 -11.32
C GLY A 147 -3.33 6.10 -9.89
N ILE A 148 -2.51 6.68 -9.05
CA ILE A 148 -2.44 6.40 -7.61
C ILE A 148 -2.61 7.71 -6.85
N MET A 149 -3.54 7.74 -5.89
CA MET A 149 -3.70 8.83 -4.93
C MET A 149 -3.42 8.36 -3.52
N ILE A 150 -2.40 8.93 -2.89
CA ILE A 150 -2.10 8.67 -1.49
C ILE A 150 -2.82 9.70 -0.63
N THR A 151 -3.91 9.25 -0.01
CA THR A 151 -4.77 10.09 0.86
C THR A 151 -5.76 9.25 1.64
N ALA A 152 -6.12 9.68 2.84
CA ALA A 152 -7.26 9.15 3.58
C ALA A 152 -8.46 10.11 3.60
N SER A 153 -8.53 11.07 2.65
CA SER A 153 -9.66 11.99 2.51
C SER A 153 -9.93 12.81 3.77
N HIS A 154 -11.03 12.55 4.47
CA HIS A 154 -11.49 13.26 5.67
C HIS A 154 -11.26 12.46 6.99
N ASN A 155 -10.61 11.32 6.91
CA ASN A 155 -10.29 10.56 8.13
C ASN A 155 -9.32 11.35 9.03
N PRO A 156 -9.26 11.03 10.34
CA PRO A 156 -8.30 11.61 11.26
C PRO A 156 -6.84 11.49 10.79
N LYS A 157 -5.95 12.28 11.37
CA LYS A 157 -4.55 12.39 10.94
C LYS A 157 -3.75 11.09 11.06
N GLU A 158 -4.20 10.18 11.90
CA GLU A 158 -3.60 8.86 12.14
C GLU A 158 -3.82 7.90 10.96
N TYR A 159 -4.76 8.23 10.06
CA TYR A 159 -5.07 7.41 8.88
C TYR A 159 -4.27 7.86 7.66
N ASN A 160 -3.95 6.89 6.79
CA ASN A 160 -3.61 7.16 5.42
C ASN A 160 -4.32 6.15 4.50
N GLY A 161 -4.22 6.32 3.19
CA GLY A 161 -4.83 5.44 2.21
C GLY A 161 -4.09 5.46 0.89
N TYR A 162 -4.33 4.42 0.12
CA TYR A 162 -3.79 4.19 -1.21
C TYR A 162 -4.98 3.90 -2.13
N LYS A 163 -5.26 4.80 -3.07
CA LYS A 163 -6.39 4.69 -4.00
C LYS A 163 -5.90 4.55 -5.42
N VAL A 164 -6.56 3.67 -6.18
CA VAL A 164 -6.22 3.41 -7.58
C VAL A 164 -7.29 3.92 -8.54
N TYR A 165 -6.83 4.42 -9.67
CA TYR A 165 -7.63 5.08 -10.70
C TYR A 165 -7.38 4.40 -12.05
N ASP A 166 -8.42 4.34 -12.89
CA ASP A 166 -8.33 3.89 -14.27
C ASP A 166 -7.85 5.01 -15.22
N ASP A 167 -7.76 4.70 -16.50
CA ASP A 167 -7.29 5.62 -17.53
C ASP A 167 -8.29 6.74 -17.89
N THR A 168 -9.52 6.66 -17.41
CA THR A 168 -10.52 7.74 -17.50
C THR A 168 -10.31 8.80 -16.41
N GLY A 169 -9.42 8.54 -15.44
CA GLY A 169 -9.19 9.37 -14.27
C GLY A 169 -10.26 9.20 -13.19
N CYS A 170 -11.04 8.14 -13.25
CA CYS A 170 -11.97 7.72 -12.20
C CYS A 170 -11.35 6.66 -11.30
N GLN A 171 -11.79 6.61 -10.05
CA GLN A 171 -11.41 5.50 -9.16
C GLN A 171 -11.90 4.19 -9.76
N LEU A 172 -11.10 3.12 -9.69
CA LEU A 172 -11.46 1.81 -10.22
C LEU A 172 -12.85 1.38 -9.75
N ILE A 173 -13.66 0.91 -10.70
CA ILE A 173 -14.95 0.29 -10.41
C ILE A 173 -14.73 -1.16 -9.91
N PRO A 174 -15.74 -1.78 -9.25
CA PRO A 174 -15.61 -3.14 -8.71
C PRO A 174 -15.04 -4.15 -9.68
N GLU A 175 -15.49 -4.15 -10.92
CA GLU A 175 -15.07 -5.09 -11.97
C GLU A 175 -13.54 -5.13 -12.17
N TRP A 176 -12.88 -3.96 -12.18
CA TRP A 176 -11.42 -3.87 -12.33
C TRP A 176 -10.70 -3.92 -10.99
N GLY A 177 -11.35 -3.44 -9.92
CA GLY A 177 -10.83 -3.50 -8.57
C GLY A 177 -10.63 -4.93 -8.08
N ASP A 178 -11.58 -5.81 -8.38
CA ASP A 178 -11.51 -7.23 -8.00
C ASP A 178 -10.32 -7.95 -8.65
N ILE A 179 -9.96 -7.60 -9.89
CA ILE A 179 -8.75 -8.12 -10.55
C ILE A 179 -7.48 -7.69 -9.79
N VAL A 180 -7.44 -6.45 -9.32
CA VAL A 180 -6.30 -5.98 -8.49
C VAL A 180 -6.26 -6.71 -7.15
N VAL A 181 -7.43 -6.92 -6.53
CA VAL A 181 -7.55 -7.71 -5.28
C VAL A 181 -7.02 -9.12 -5.47
N ASP A 182 -7.38 -9.80 -6.56
CA ASP A 182 -6.89 -11.13 -6.87
C ASP A 182 -5.35 -11.16 -6.97
N TYR A 183 -4.75 -10.20 -7.69
CA TYR A 183 -3.29 -10.08 -7.76
C TYR A 183 -2.63 -9.75 -6.41
N VAL A 184 -3.28 -8.97 -5.55
CA VAL A 184 -2.79 -8.70 -4.19
C VAL A 184 -2.82 -9.97 -3.34
N ASN A 185 -3.89 -10.77 -3.47
CA ASN A 185 -4.07 -12.02 -2.72
C ASN A 185 -3.13 -13.15 -3.18
N GLU A 186 -2.58 -13.08 -4.40
CA GLU A 186 -1.54 -14.01 -4.88
C GLU A 186 -0.18 -13.79 -4.20
N ILE A 187 0.00 -12.69 -3.45
CA ILE A 187 1.26 -12.37 -2.80
C ILE A 187 1.22 -12.95 -1.38
N ASP A 188 1.88 -14.07 -1.18
CA ASP A 188 1.93 -14.76 0.11
C ASP A 188 2.78 -14.02 1.14
N ASP A 189 3.90 -13.40 0.69
CA ASP A 189 4.82 -12.65 1.55
C ASP A 189 5.16 -11.29 0.95
N GLU A 190 4.86 -10.21 1.68
CA GLU A 190 5.22 -8.84 1.32
C GLU A 190 6.73 -8.59 1.26
N LEU A 191 7.54 -9.50 1.80
CA LEU A 191 9.00 -9.45 1.77
C LEU A 191 9.61 -10.03 0.50
N GLU A 192 8.87 -10.87 -0.22
CA GLU A 192 9.28 -11.34 -1.55
C GLU A 192 9.26 -10.21 -2.59
N ILE A 193 8.70 -9.05 -2.24
CA ILE A 193 8.68 -7.88 -3.10
C ILE A 193 10.08 -7.27 -3.10
N GLU A 194 10.86 -7.66 -4.09
CA GLU A 194 12.21 -7.14 -4.32
C GLU A 194 12.18 -5.61 -4.48
N GLN A 195 13.01 -4.90 -3.75
CA GLN A 195 13.05 -3.44 -3.73
C GLN A 195 14.07 -2.89 -4.72
N ILE A 196 13.72 -1.79 -5.37
CA ILE A 196 14.67 -0.98 -6.13
C ILE A 196 15.33 0.00 -5.16
N SER A 197 16.64 0.18 -5.29
CA SER A 197 17.39 1.18 -4.50
C SER A 197 16.96 2.61 -4.88
N ASP A 198 17.29 3.58 -4.02
CA ASP A 198 17.00 5.00 -4.30
C ASP A 198 17.86 5.56 -5.45
N GLU A 199 18.90 4.82 -5.89
CA GLU A 199 19.85 5.22 -6.93
C GLU A 199 19.50 4.65 -8.32
N GLU A 200 18.59 3.70 -8.40
CA GLU A 200 18.06 3.11 -9.65
C GLU A 200 16.77 3.80 -10.09
#